data_a72b10e59f123f27e6d79a2eb74dc236
#
_entry.id   a72b10e59f123f27e6d79a2eb74dc236
#
_cell.length_a   1.000
_cell.length_b   1.000
_cell.length_c   1.000
_cell.angle_alpha   90.00
_cell.angle_beta   90.00
_cell.angle_gamma   90.00
#
_symmetry.space_group_name_H-M   'P 1'
#
loop_
_entity.id
_entity.type
_entity.pdbx_description
1 polymer ?
#
loop_
_entity_poly.entity_id
_entity_poly.type
_entity_poly.pdbx_seq_one_letter_code
_entity_poly.pdbx_strand_id
1 'polypeptide(L)'
;YQADKSTIEKEQIKSEELMERAADQLFEWLHSRLRGTQVNIQLFCGIGNNGGDGLVLARKLQQHGYSIKVHVVNYSDKRSEDFLLNLKRLKESKVWPNVIAEESDLPELSVNDIIVDAIFGIGLNRAPDDWVGNLIAHINASQAFVLSVDIPSGLPVDKAPWKPEYVIQASYVLSFQFPKLVFFLPETGVYLNQWEILDIGLDADYIAKTETAFELIGRPEVLPLYRPRLKFSHKGNYGHSVII
;
A
#
# COMPACT_ATOMS: atom_id res chain seq x y z
N TYR A 1 13.51 0.85 -0.05
CA TYR A 1 14.45 1.96 -0.28
C TYR A 1 15.76 1.54 -0.93
N GLN A 2 16.46 0.51 -0.42
CA GLN A 2 17.73 0.08 -1.03
C GLN A 2 17.50 -0.61 -2.37
N ALA A 3 16.48 -1.44 -2.48
CA ALA A 3 16.07 -2.06 -3.75
C ALA A 3 15.62 -1.01 -4.78
N ASP A 4 14.89 0.03 -4.34
CA ASP A 4 14.49 1.14 -5.20
C ASP A 4 15.72 1.86 -5.75
N LYS A 5 16.70 2.17 -4.89
CA LYS A 5 17.97 2.77 -5.28
C LYS A 5 18.73 1.92 -6.29
N SER A 6 18.87 0.61 -6.01
CA SER A 6 19.55 -0.32 -6.91
C SER A 6 18.87 -0.34 -8.29
N THR A 7 17.53 -0.36 -8.31
CA THR A 7 16.76 -0.34 -9.56
C THR A 7 16.98 0.97 -10.33
N ILE A 8 16.89 2.10 -9.66
CA ILE A 8 17.11 3.43 -10.25
C ILE A 8 18.50 3.53 -10.87
N GLU A 9 19.54 3.09 -10.14
CA GLU A 9 20.93 3.10 -10.61
C GLU A 9 21.16 2.13 -11.79
N LYS A 10 20.63 0.91 -11.70
CA LYS A 10 20.80 -0.13 -12.72
C LYS A 10 20.06 0.20 -14.02
N GLU A 11 18.84 0.68 -13.92
CA GLU A 11 18.02 1.04 -15.07
C GLU A 11 18.28 2.46 -15.59
N GLN A 12 19.07 3.28 -14.87
CA GLN A 12 19.34 4.68 -15.17
C GLN A 12 18.06 5.53 -15.33
N ILE A 13 17.06 5.20 -14.51
CA ILE A 13 15.79 5.94 -14.43
C ILE A 13 15.80 6.90 -13.25
N LYS A 14 14.82 7.80 -13.21
CA LYS A 14 14.61 8.68 -12.06
C LYS A 14 13.65 8.05 -11.06
N SER A 15 13.70 8.53 -9.80
CA SER A 15 12.77 8.11 -8.74
C SER A 15 11.31 8.31 -9.14
N GLU A 16 11.01 9.43 -9.81
CA GLU A 16 9.67 9.73 -10.32
C GLU A 16 9.15 8.71 -11.35
N GLU A 17 10.03 8.10 -12.13
CA GLU A 17 9.66 7.08 -13.13
C GLU A 17 9.31 5.75 -12.45
N LEU A 18 10.04 5.39 -11.38
CA LEU A 18 9.71 4.23 -10.56
C LEU A 18 8.37 4.44 -9.83
N MET A 19 8.10 5.65 -9.32
CA MET A 19 6.83 6.02 -8.72
C MET A 19 5.67 5.97 -9.73
N GLU A 20 5.87 6.43 -10.97
CA GLU A 20 4.86 6.28 -12.03
C GLU A 20 4.55 4.81 -12.30
N ARG A 21 5.58 3.94 -12.35
CA ARG A 21 5.44 2.49 -12.54
C ARG A 21 4.64 1.86 -11.39
N ALA A 22 4.91 2.24 -10.14
CA ALA A 22 4.17 1.78 -8.98
C ALA A 22 2.69 2.20 -9.03
N ALA A 23 2.44 3.46 -9.37
CA ALA A 23 1.08 3.99 -9.48
C ALA A 23 0.32 3.43 -10.71
N ASP A 24 1.01 3.01 -11.78
CA ASP A 24 0.37 2.28 -12.89
C ASP A 24 -0.23 0.96 -12.40
N GLN A 25 0.49 0.20 -11.58
CA GLN A 25 -0.03 -1.04 -11.01
C GLN A 25 -1.26 -0.79 -10.11
N LEU A 26 -1.23 0.26 -9.28
CA LEU A 26 -2.38 0.66 -8.46
C LEU A 26 -3.58 1.03 -9.33
N PHE A 27 -3.35 1.82 -10.37
CA PHE A 27 -4.38 2.26 -11.30
C PHE A 27 -5.01 1.07 -12.04
N GLU A 28 -4.22 0.19 -12.63
CA GLU A 28 -4.70 -0.99 -13.37
C GLU A 28 -5.52 -1.91 -12.46
N TRP A 29 -5.06 -2.12 -11.23
CA TRP A 29 -5.81 -2.92 -10.25
C TRP A 29 -7.19 -2.32 -9.98
N LEU A 30 -7.26 -1.03 -9.70
CA LEU A 30 -8.50 -0.33 -9.37
C LEU A 30 -9.41 -0.20 -10.61
N HIS A 31 -8.84 0.21 -11.75
CA HIS A 31 -9.55 0.41 -13.01
C HIS A 31 -10.22 -0.89 -13.50
N SER A 32 -9.51 -2.02 -13.44
CA SER A 32 -10.04 -3.32 -13.85
C SER A 32 -11.24 -3.79 -13.01
N ARG A 33 -11.32 -3.36 -11.76
CA ARG A 33 -12.40 -3.71 -10.83
C ARG A 33 -13.58 -2.74 -10.93
N LEU A 34 -13.32 -1.47 -11.09
CA LEU A 34 -14.35 -0.44 -11.23
C LEU A 34 -15.08 -0.51 -12.59
N ARG A 35 -14.37 -0.84 -13.66
CA ARG A 35 -14.93 -0.99 -15.02
C ARG A 35 -15.82 0.19 -15.44
N GLY A 36 -15.43 1.40 -15.07
CA GLY A 36 -16.20 2.62 -15.38
C GLY A 36 -17.41 2.86 -14.48
N THR A 37 -17.59 2.10 -13.40
CA THR A 37 -18.63 2.36 -12.41
C THR A 37 -18.47 3.78 -11.84
N GLN A 38 -19.53 4.54 -11.81
CA GLN A 38 -19.54 5.88 -11.23
C GLN A 38 -19.54 5.76 -9.71
N VAL A 39 -18.42 6.08 -9.11
CA VAL A 39 -18.19 6.08 -7.66
C VAL A 39 -17.32 7.28 -7.29
N ASN A 40 -17.54 7.86 -6.12
CA ASN A 40 -16.65 8.90 -5.62
C ASN A 40 -15.41 8.26 -5.00
N ILE A 41 -14.25 8.70 -5.42
CA ILE A 41 -12.97 8.22 -4.89
C ILE A 41 -12.32 9.37 -4.13
N GLN A 42 -12.12 9.19 -2.83
CA GLN A 42 -11.42 10.15 -1.98
C GLN A 42 -10.02 9.65 -1.66
N LEU A 43 -9.00 10.38 -2.11
CA LEU A 43 -7.60 10.01 -1.92
C LEU A 43 -7.00 10.86 -0.80
N PHE A 44 -6.49 10.23 0.24
CA PHE A 44 -5.77 10.87 1.35
C PHE A 44 -4.27 10.66 1.14
N CYS A 45 -3.59 11.69 0.71
CA CYS A 45 -2.17 11.66 0.36
C CYS A 45 -1.36 12.37 1.45
N GLY A 46 -0.42 11.64 2.08
CA GLY A 46 0.57 12.26 2.94
C GLY A 46 1.57 13.09 2.14
N ILE A 47 2.58 13.63 2.80
CA ILE A 47 3.58 14.53 2.20
C ILE A 47 4.91 13.83 1.89
N GLY A 48 4.98 12.51 2.07
CA GLY A 48 6.10 11.64 1.70
C GLY A 48 5.89 10.93 0.37
N ASN A 49 6.72 9.91 0.08
CA ASN A 49 6.66 9.16 -1.16
C ASN A 49 5.33 8.41 -1.35
N ASN A 50 4.79 7.82 -0.27
CA ASN A 50 3.47 7.16 -0.34
C ASN A 50 2.37 8.12 -0.79
N GLY A 51 2.40 9.37 -0.28
CA GLY A 51 1.52 10.43 -0.79
C GLY A 51 1.79 10.79 -2.24
N GLY A 52 3.05 10.71 -2.67
CA GLY A 52 3.43 10.85 -4.08
C GLY A 52 2.75 9.81 -4.97
N ASP A 53 2.79 8.52 -4.58
CA ASP A 53 2.10 7.42 -5.27
C ASP A 53 0.58 7.70 -5.36
N GLY A 54 -0.03 8.17 -4.26
CA GLY A 54 -1.43 8.58 -4.22
C GLY A 54 -1.76 9.74 -5.18
N LEU A 55 -0.88 10.73 -5.31
CA LEU A 55 -1.06 11.85 -6.23
C LEU A 55 -0.94 11.42 -7.71
N VAL A 56 -0.01 10.50 -8.01
CA VAL A 56 0.08 9.91 -9.36
C VAL A 56 -1.18 9.13 -9.69
N LEU A 57 -1.65 8.28 -8.76
CA LEU A 57 -2.90 7.54 -8.92
C LEU A 57 -4.09 8.48 -9.15
N ALA A 58 -4.19 9.56 -8.38
CA ALA A 58 -5.25 10.56 -8.55
C ALA A 58 -5.26 11.15 -9.96
N ARG A 59 -4.07 11.53 -10.48
CA ARG A 59 -3.94 12.07 -11.83
C ARG A 59 -4.39 11.06 -12.90
N LYS A 60 -4.00 9.79 -12.75
CA LYS A 60 -4.41 8.72 -13.67
C LYS A 60 -5.92 8.45 -13.63
N LEU A 61 -6.51 8.40 -12.44
CA LEU A 61 -7.96 8.25 -12.27
C LEU A 61 -8.73 9.40 -12.92
N GLN A 62 -8.29 10.65 -12.70
CA GLN A 62 -8.90 11.84 -13.32
C GLN A 62 -8.82 11.79 -14.84
N GLN A 63 -7.68 11.41 -15.42
CA GLN A 63 -7.48 11.27 -16.86
C GLN A 63 -8.43 10.22 -17.49
N HIS A 64 -8.86 9.23 -16.71
CA HIS A 64 -9.80 8.20 -17.14
C HIS A 64 -11.26 8.49 -16.74
N GLY A 65 -11.55 9.73 -16.32
CA GLY A 65 -12.91 10.22 -16.09
C GLY A 65 -13.55 9.79 -14.78
N TYR A 66 -12.78 9.29 -13.80
CA TYR A 66 -13.31 8.99 -12.48
C TYR A 66 -13.56 10.28 -11.68
N SER A 67 -14.62 10.26 -10.85
CA SER A 67 -14.90 11.33 -9.88
C SER A 67 -13.95 11.19 -8.70
N ILE A 68 -13.03 12.13 -8.54
CA ILE A 68 -12.03 12.11 -7.48
C ILE A 68 -12.08 13.35 -6.61
N LYS A 69 -11.78 13.18 -5.32
CA LYS A 69 -11.41 14.25 -4.39
C LYS A 69 -10.06 13.90 -3.78
N VAL A 70 -9.14 14.84 -3.82
CA VAL A 70 -7.78 14.64 -3.30
C VAL A 70 -7.59 15.49 -2.05
N HIS A 71 -7.11 14.87 -0.98
CA HIS A 71 -6.80 15.50 0.30
C HIS A 71 -5.31 15.32 0.59
N VAL A 72 -4.59 16.42 0.78
CA VAL A 72 -3.20 16.41 1.22
C VAL A 72 -3.17 16.54 2.73
N VAL A 73 -2.73 15.49 3.41
CA VAL A 73 -2.59 15.44 4.87
C VAL A 73 -1.23 16.05 5.24
N ASN A 74 -1.26 17.32 5.66
CA ASN A 74 -0.07 18.15 5.85
C ASN A 74 0.41 18.15 7.31
N TYR A 75 0.99 17.03 7.75
CA TYR A 75 1.42 16.80 9.13
C TYR A 75 2.85 17.29 9.44
N SER A 76 3.57 17.89 8.49
CA SER A 76 4.93 18.38 8.68
C SER A 76 5.33 19.36 7.58
N ASP A 77 6.39 20.14 7.81
CA ASP A 77 6.96 21.01 6.78
C ASP A 77 7.93 20.27 5.84
N LYS A 78 8.42 19.09 6.25
CA LYS A 78 9.36 18.30 5.45
C LYS A 78 8.60 17.43 4.46
N ARG A 79 8.70 17.75 3.18
CA ARG A 79 8.07 17.03 2.07
C ARG A 79 9.11 16.31 1.21
N SER A 80 8.74 15.16 0.63
CA SER A 80 9.62 14.52 -0.35
C SER A 80 9.61 15.26 -1.69
N GLU A 81 10.70 15.16 -2.44
CA GLU A 81 10.84 15.79 -3.77
C GLU A 81 9.81 15.20 -4.75
N ASP A 82 9.63 13.88 -4.73
CA ASP A 82 8.66 13.18 -5.57
C ASP A 82 7.22 13.60 -5.26
N PHE A 83 6.88 13.81 -3.97
CA PHE A 83 5.58 14.37 -3.60
C PHE A 83 5.38 15.77 -4.18
N LEU A 84 6.36 16.66 -4.03
CA LEU A 84 6.27 18.04 -4.53
C LEU A 84 6.12 18.09 -6.05
N LEU A 85 6.88 17.25 -6.76
CA LEU A 85 6.78 17.12 -8.21
C LEU A 85 5.38 16.65 -8.64
N ASN A 86 4.86 15.62 -8.00
CA ASN A 86 3.56 15.06 -8.36
C ASN A 86 2.39 15.96 -7.93
N LEU A 87 2.54 16.72 -6.84
CA LEU A 87 1.59 17.78 -6.48
C LEU A 87 1.52 18.88 -7.57
N LYS A 88 2.66 19.26 -8.12
CA LYS A 88 2.72 20.21 -9.23
C LYS A 88 2.03 19.64 -10.47
N ARG A 89 2.35 18.40 -10.87
CA ARG A 89 1.74 17.69 -12.03
C ARG A 89 0.21 17.54 -11.87
N LEU A 90 -0.25 17.24 -10.66
CA LEU A 90 -1.69 17.16 -10.37
C LEU A 90 -2.39 18.49 -10.58
N LYS A 91 -1.81 19.60 -10.09
CA LYS A 91 -2.34 20.96 -10.30
C LYS A 91 -2.35 21.37 -11.78
N GLU A 92 -1.32 20.99 -12.53
CA GLU A 92 -1.27 21.18 -13.98
C GLU A 92 -2.40 20.45 -14.71
N SER A 93 -2.85 19.30 -14.18
CA SER A 93 -4.05 18.57 -14.63
C SER A 93 -5.36 19.20 -14.16
N LYS A 94 -5.33 20.39 -13.55
CA LYS A 94 -6.48 21.15 -13.02
C LYS A 94 -7.22 20.43 -11.88
N VAL A 95 -6.53 19.56 -11.16
CA VAL A 95 -7.01 18.96 -9.91
C VAL A 95 -6.34 19.68 -8.74
N TRP A 96 -7.16 20.31 -7.91
CA TRP A 96 -6.69 21.09 -6.76
C TRP A 96 -7.03 20.32 -5.49
N PRO A 97 -6.03 19.80 -4.75
CA PRO A 97 -6.28 19.06 -3.54
C PRO A 97 -6.72 20.00 -2.41
N ASN A 98 -7.61 19.50 -1.54
CA ASN A 98 -7.88 20.09 -0.24
C ASN A 98 -6.68 19.81 0.67
N VAL A 99 -6.30 20.75 1.50
CA VAL A 99 -5.24 20.58 2.50
C VAL A 99 -5.90 20.34 3.86
N ILE A 100 -5.55 19.23 4.50
CA ILE A 100 -5.93 18.92 5.87
C ILE A 100 -4.70 19.14 6.73
N ALA A 101 -4.78 20.08 7.67
CA ALA A 101 -3.70 20.42 8.59
C ALA A 101 -4.12 20.32 10.07
N GLU A 102 -5.41 20.21 10.33
CA GLU A 102 -6.01 20.08 11.67
C GLU A 102 -7.38 19.40 11.60
N GLU A 103 -7.97 19.07 12.74
CA GLU A 103 -9.26 18.37 12.82
C GLU A 103 -10.43 19.14 12.21
N SER A 104 -10.40 20.47 12.22
CA SER A 104 -11.44 21.29 11.63
C SER A 104 -11.58 21.13 10.11
N ASP A 105 -10.56 20.55 9.47
CA ASP A 105 -10.49 20.36 8.01
C ASP A 105 -10.99 18.98 7.56
N LEU A 106 -11.53 18.14 8.45
CA LEU A 106 -11.98 16.78 8.13
C LEU A 106 -13.10 16.81 7.08
N PRO A 107 -12.96 16.08 5.97
CA PRO A 107 -13.97 16.05 4.92
C PRO A 107 -15.16 15.19 5.30
N GLU A 108 -16.30 15.44 4.66
CA GLU A 108 -17.44 14.52 4.69
C GLU A 108 -17.11 13.24 3.92
N LEU A 109 -17.40 12.10 4.53
CA LEU A 109 -17.19 10.76 3.99
C LEU A 109 -18.51 10.00 3.94
N SER A 110 -18.69 9.20 2.90
CA SER A 110 -19.87 8.34 2.73
C SER A 110 -19.44 6.87 2.71
N VAL A 111 -20.29 6.00 3.23
CA VAL A 111 -20.13 4.54 3.11
C VAL A 111 -20.04 4.07 1.65
N ASN A 112 -20.57 4.85 0.71
CA ASN A 112 -20.53 4.56 -0.73
C ASN A 112 -19.26 5.09 -1.43
N ASP A 113 -18.40 5.83 -0.73
CA ASP A 113 -17.13 6.28 -1.29
C ASP A 113 -16.12 5.13 -1.33
N ILE A 114 -15.17 5.23 -2.25
CA ILE A 114 -13.92 4.49 -2.15
C ILE A 114 -12.88 5.44 -1.56
N ILE A 115 -12.26 5.02 -0.49
CA ILE A 115 -11.19 5.79 0.15
C ILE A 115 -9.86 5.14 -0.22
N VAL A 116 -8.93 5.95 -0.73
CA VAL A 116 -7.54 5.55 -0.94
C VAL A 116 -6.70 6.16 0.17
N ASP A 117 -6.14 5.31 1.01
CA ASP A 117 -5.19 5.67 2.05
C ASP A 117 -3.77 5.60 1.49
N ALA A 118 -3.17 6.77 1.30
CA ALA A 118 -1.78 6.98 0.92
C ALA A 118 -1.11 8.00 1.86
N ILE A 119 -1.47 8.01 3.15
CA ILE A 119 -0.94 8.98 4.12
C ILE A 119 0.48 8.60 4.53
N PHE A 120 0.66 7.40 5.06
CA PHE A 120 1.96 6.89 5.50
C PHE A 120 2.27 5.56 4.79
N GLY A 121 3.53 5.39 4.37
CA GLY A 121 4.05 4.12 3.88
C GLY A 121 5.04 3.51 4.88
N ILE A 122 5.95 2.68 4.38
CA ILE A 122 6.97 1.96 5.15
C ILE A 122 7.94 2.85 5.94
N GLY A 123 7.95 4.16 5.71
CA GLY A 123 8.81 5.12 6.42
C GLY A 123 8.30 5.55 7.78
N LEU A 124 7.14 5.08 8.22
CA LEU A 124 6.59 5.44 9.52
C LEU A 124 7.43 4.84 10.65
N ASN A 125 8.03 5.71 11.48
CA ASN A 125 8.94 5.32 12.57
C ASN A 125 8.47 5.76 13.96
N ARG A 126 7.32 6.41 14.06
CA ARG A 126 6.66 6.83 15.31
C ARG A 126 5.14 6.82 15.13
N ALA A 127 4.40 6.88 16.23
CA ALA A 127 2.95 7.06 16.16
C ALA A 127 2.58 8.33 15.38
N PRO A 128 1.48 8.32 14.61
CA PRO A 128 0.92 9.55 14.08
C PRO A 128 0.61 10.58 15.17
N ASP A 129 0.68 11.85 14.84
CA ASP A 129 0.24 12.92 15.73
C ASP A 129 -1.29 12.81 15.96
N ASP A 130 -1.79 13.27 17.10
CA ASP A 130 -3.16 12.98 17.53
C ASP A 130 -4.23 13.44 16.52
N TRP A 131 -4.08 14.60 15.90
CA TRP A 131 -5.03 15.07 14.90
C TRP A 131 -5.04 14.18 13.62
N VAL A 132 -3.88 13.62 13.23
CA VAL A 132 -3.81 12.63 12.12
C VAL A 132 -4.43 11.32 12.57
N GLY A 133 -4.23 10.92 13.81
CA GLY A 133 -4.91 9.77 14.42
C GLY A 133 -6.43 9.93 14.39
N ASN A 134 -6.93 11.12 14.68
CA ASN A 134 -8.36 11.45 14.62
C ASN A 134 -8.89 11.44 13.19
N LEU A 135 -8.11 11.89 12.19
CA LEU A 135 -8.42 11.69 10.77
C LEU A 135 -8.53 10.20 10.42
N ILE A 136 -7.60 9.37 10.86
CA ILE A 136 -7.62 7.92 10.66
C ILE A 136 -8.88 7.31 11.29
N ALA A 137 -9.20 7.68 12.53
CA ALA A 137 -10.42 7.24 13.21
C ALA A 137 -11.69 7.68 12.46
N HIS A 138 -11.71 8.90 11.92
CA HIS A 138 -12.80 9.41 11.08
C HIS A 138 -12.96 8.58 9.79
N ILE A 139 -11.87 8.24 9.11
CA ILE A 139 -11.89 7.34 7.95
C ILE A 139 -12.45 5.97 8.32
N ASN A 140 -11.96 5.36 9.40
CA ASN A 140 -12.46 4.07 9.86
C ASN A 140 -13.94 4.09 10.22
N ALA A 141 -14.42 5.18 10.84
CA ALA A 141 -15.84 5.35 11.22
C ALA A 141 -16.77 5.50 10.02
N SER A 142 -16.28 5.89 8.84
CA SER A 142 -17.09 6.05 7.63
C SER A 142 -17.68 4.75 7.09
N GLN A 143 -17.08 3.60 7.45
CA GLN A 143 -17.39 2.27 6.93
C GLN A 143 -17.32 2.16 5.40
N ALA A 144 -16.66 3.09 4.74
CA ALA A 144 -16.37 3.05 3.32
C ALA A 144 -15.39 1.93 2.97
N PHE A 145 -15.31 1.55 1.70
CA PHE A 145 -14.25 0.67 1.24
C PHE A 145 -12.91 1.42 1.26
N VAL A 146 -11.97 0.96 2.08
CA VAL A 146 -10.64 1.57 2.21
C VAL A 146 -9.60 0.73 1.50
N LEU A 147 -8.92 1.32 0.52
CA LEU A 147 -7.77 0.79 -0.18
C LEU A 147 -6.50 1.47 0.34
N SER A 148 -5.65 0.75 1.07
CA SER A 148 -4.36 1.28 1.50
C SER A 148 -3.26 1.00 0.49
N VAL A 149 -2.47 2.03 0.21
CA VAL A 149 -1.29 1.97 -0.65
C VAL A 149 -0.09 1.57 0.18
N ASP A 150 0.57 0.51 -0.24
CA ASP A 150 1.76 -0.13 0.35
C ASP A 150 1.53 -0.76 1.73
N ILE A 151 1.01 -0.02 2.71
CA ILE A 151 0.71 -0.47 4.07
C ILE A 151 -0.38 0.42 4.67
N PRO A 152 -1.30 -0.10 5.50
CA PRO A 152 -2.27 0.74 6.19
C PRO A 152 -1.60 1.83 7.00
N SER A 153 -2.02 3.08 6.83
CA SER A 153 -1.44 4.20 7.56
C SER A 153 -1.58 4.02 9.06
N GLY A 154 -0.50 4.30 9.78
CA GLY A 154 -0.39 4.06 11.22
C GLY A 154 0.19 2.70 11.61
N LEU A 155 0.26 1.74 10.69
CA LEU A 155 0.84 0.42 10.92
C LEU A 155 2.35 0.44 10.62
N PRO A 156 3.25 0.09 11.57
CA PRO A 156 4.67 -0.11 11.28
C PRO A 156 4.89 -1.40 10.46
N VAL A 157 6.05 -1.56 9.84
CA VAL A 157 6.31 -2.67 8.90
C VAL A 157 6.64 -4.02 9.56
N ASP A 158 7.08 -4.01 10.81
CA ASP A 158 7.73 -5.16 11.46
C ASP A 158 7.30 -5.44 12.90
N LYS A 159 6.31 -4.71 13.42
CA LYS A 159 5.85 -4.81 14.82
C LYS A 159 4.40 -4.34 14.99
N ALA A 160 3.85 -4.58 16.17
CA ALA A 160 2.55 -4.04 16.57
C ALA A 160 2.54 -2.49 16.56
N PRO A 161 1.40 -1.88 16.28
CA PRO A 161 1.28 -0.42 16.22
C PRO A 161 1.46 0.22 17.60
N TRP A 162 2.00 1.45 17.62
CA TRP A 162 2.16 2.21 18.88
C TRP A 162 0.82 2.65 19.50
N LYS A 163 -0.15 2.99 18.62
CA LYS A 163 -1.52 3.40 18.98
C LYS A 163 -2.47 2.64 18.05
N PRO A 164 -3.07 1.53 18.52
CA PRO A 164 -3.97 0.70 17.70
C PRO A 164 -5.15 1.47 17.10
N GLU A 165 -5.64 2.48 17.81
CA GLU A 165 -6.75 3.35 17.39
C GLU A 165 -6.37 4.29 16.24
N TYR A 166 -5.07 4.49 15.98
CA TYR A 166 -4.53 5.35 14.92
C TYR A 166 -4.02 4.56 13.72
N VAL A 167 -4.60 3.39 13.48
CA VAL A 167 -4.29 2.56 12.32
C VAL A 167 -5.50 2.45 11.41
N ILE A 168 -5.31 2.62 10.11
CA ILE A 168 -6.34 2.38 9.11
C ILE A 168 -6.77 0.91 9.12
N GLN A 169 -8.07 0.66 9.15
CA GLN A 169 -8.67 -0.65 8.96
C GLN A 169 -8.95 -0.85 7.46
N ALA A 170 -7.96 -1.35 6.75
CA ALA A 170 -8.04 -1.47 5.31
C ALA A 170 -8.97 -2.62 4.89
N SER A 171 -9.88 -2.34 3.96
CA SER A 171 -10.64 -3.37 3.24
C SER A 171 -9.71 -4.16 2.31
N TYR A 172 -8.75 -3.45 1.70
CA TYR A 172 -7.74 -4.03 0.82
C TYR A 172 -6.42 -3.27 0.92
N VAL A 173 -5.29 -3.98 0.85
CA VAL A 173 -3.95 -3.40 0.81
C VAL A 173 -3.26 -3.79 -0.47
N LEU A 174 -2.75 -2.82 -1.21
CA LEU A 174 -1.88 -3.05 -2.37
C LEU A 174 -0.45 -2.70 -2.00
N SER A 175 0.37 -3.71 -1.77
CA SER A 175 1.73 -3.54 -1.31
C SER A 175 2.73 -3.75 -2.43
N PHE A 176 3.78 -2.93 -2.46
CA PHE A 176 4.77 -2.97 -3.53
C PHE A 176 5.84 -4.03 -3.26
N GLN A 177 6.12 -4.83 -4.29
CA GLN A 177 7.18 -5.81 -4.49
C GLN A 177 7.21 -6.95 -3.45
N PHE A 178 7.03 -6.66 -2.15
CA PHE A 178 7.14 -7.64 -1.07
C PHE A 178 6.03 -7.48 -0.05
N PRO A 179 5.51 -8.60 0.50
CA PRO A 179 4.69 -8.52 1.69
C PRO A 179 5.52 -8.00 2.87
N LYS A 180 4.89 -7.25 3.76
CA LYS A 180 5.52 -6.76 4.98
C LYS A 180 5.34 -7.79 6.10
N LEU A 181 6.27 -7.86 7.06
CA LEU A 181 6.18 -8.83 8.17
C LEU A 181 4.83 -8.75 8.90
N VAL A 182 4.33 -7.54 9.11
CA VAL A 182 3.06 -7.30 9.79
C VAL A 182 1.83 -7.91 9.06
N PHE A 183 1.95 -8.33 7.80
CA PHE A 183 0.86 -9.01 7.11
C PHE A 183 0.65 -10.46 7.59
N PHE A 184 1.60 -10.97 8.37
CA PHE A 184 1.60 -12.34 8.90
C PHE A 184 1.50 -12.41 10.42
N LEU A 185 1.49 -11.28 11.12
CA LEU A 185 1.40 -11.26 12.57
C LEU A 185 -0.08 -11.31 13.02
N PRO A 186 -0.44 -12.19 13.96
CA PRO A 186 -1.83 -12.30 14.45
C PRO A 186 -2.37 -10.98 15.01
N GLU A 187 -1.51 -10.19 15.66
CA GLU A 187 -1.87 -8.92 16.32
C GLU A 187 -2.26 -7.83 15.32
N THR A 188 -1.86 -7.96 14.06
CA THR A 188 -2.10 -6.96 13.02
C THR A 188 -3.17 -7.35 12.03
N GLY A 189 -3.66 -8.60 12.09
CA GLY A 189 -4.69 -9.11 11.19
C GLY A 189 -5.99 -8.29 11.16
N VAL A 190 -6.30 -7.59 12.26
CA VAL A 190 -7.50 -6.72 12.35
C VAL A 190 -7.45 -5.48 11.44
N TYR A 191 -6.26 -5.10 10.96
CA TYR A 191 -6.06 -3.95 10.07
C TYR A 191 -5.97 -4.34 8.58
N LEU A 192 -5.94 -5.65 8.29
CA LEU A 192 -5.60 -6.23 6.98
C LEU A 192 -6.65 -7.26 6.58
N ASN A 193 -7.76 -6.83 5.97
CA ASN A 193 -8.78 -7.80 5.55
C ASN A 193 -8.28 -8.63 4.36
N GLN A 194 -7.81 -7.96 3.31
CA GLN A 194 -7.20 -8.58 2.12
C GLN A 194 -5.98 -7.79 1.69
N TRP A 195 -5.02 -8.46 1.07
CA TRP A 195 -3.85 -7.78 0.49
C TRP A 195 -3.33 -8.50 -0.75
N GLU A 196 -2.67 -7.76 -1.61
CA GLU A 196 -2.04 -8.24 -2.83
C GLU A 196 -0.70 -7.55 -3.02
N ILE A 197 0.27 -8.26 -3.60
CA ILE A 197 1.59 -7.71 -3.91
C ILE A 197 1.62 -7.31 -5.37
N LEU A 198 1.94 -6.06 -5.60
CA LEU A 198 2.15 -5.50 -6.93
C LEU A 198 3.63 -5.55 -7.29
N ASP A 199 3.95 -6.23 -8.37
CA ASP A 199 5.31 -6.23 -8.91
C ASP A 199 5.56 -4.90 -9.64
N ILE A 200 6.50 -4.13 -9.12
CA ILE A 200 6.92 -2.84 -9.70
C ILE A 200 8.26 -2.94 -10.43
N GLY A 201 8.77 -4.15 -10.61
CA GLY A 201 9.97 -4.44 -11.39
C GLY A 201 11.25 -3.97 -10.71
N LEU A 202 11.40 -4.22 -9.39
CA LEU A 202 12.65 -3.93 -8.70
C LEU A 202 13.77 -4.89 -9.11
N ASP A 203 15.03 -4.46 -8.95
CA ASP A 203 16.22 -5.22 -9.32
C ASP A 203 16.25 -6.62 -8.68
N ALA A 204 15.96 -7.64 -9.49
CA ALA A 204 15.91 -9.03 -9.06
C ALA A 204 17.26 -9.56 -8.54
N ASP A 205 18.40 -9.07 -9.10
CA ASP A 205 19.72 -9.47 -8.65
C ASP A 205 20.03 -8.92 -7.26
N TYR A 206 19.61 -7.69 -6.99
CA TYR A 206 19.73 -7.08 -5.67
C TYR A 206 18.86 -7.82 -4.65
N ILE A 207 17.63 -8.12 -5.01
CA ILE A 207 16.67 -8.84 -4.16
C ILE A 207 17.22 -10.23 -3.80
N ALA A 208 17.69 -10.98 -4.79
CA ALA A 208 18.22 -12.35 -4.58
C ALA A 208 19.45 -12.39 -3.68
N LYS A 209 20.22 -11.30 -3.60
CA LYS A 209 21.42 -11.18 -2.76
C LYS A 209 21.16 -10.58 -1.38
N THR A 210 19.96 -10.05 -1.15
CA THR A 210 19.63 -9.41 0.11
C THR A 210 19.34 -10.45 1.18
N GLU A 211 20.15 -10.46 2.23
CA GLU A 211 19.89 -11.30 3.41
C GLU A 211 18.68 -10.80 4.18
N THR A 212 17.80 -11.70 4.55
CA THR A 212 16.60 -11.41 5.34
C THR A 212 16.49 -12.34 6.53
N ALA A 213 15.92 -11.86 7.63
CA ALA A 213 15.68 -12.67 8.82
C ALA A 213 14.45 -13.60 8.68
N PHE A 214 13.61 -13.39 7.65
CA PHE A 214 12.37 -14.13 7.42
C PHE A 214 12.28 -14.52 5.96
N GLU A 215 11.82 -15.74 5.72
CA GLU A 215 11.53 -16.26 4.39
C GLU A 215 10.05 -16.64 4.31
N LEU A 216 9.40 -16.27 3.20
CA LEU A 216 8.05 -16.72 2.90
C LEU A 216 8.11 -18.02 2.08
N ILE A 217 7.66 -19.11 2.67
CA ILE A 217 7.53 -20.39 1.97
C ILE A 217 6.19 -20.42 1.23
N GLY A 218 6.24 -20.35 -0.08
CA GLY A 218 5.10 -20.37 -0.96
C GLY A 218 5.02 -21.65 -1.80
N ARG A 219 4.14 -21.57 -2.80
CA ARG A 219 3.95 -22.67 -3.75
C ARG A 219 5.21 -23.06 -4.53
N PRO A 220 6.06 -22.13 -4.99
CA PRO A 220 7.30 -22.47 -5.72
C PRO A 220 8.26 -23.33 -4.90
N GLU A 221 8.40 -23.07 -3.60
CA GLU A 221 9.28 -23.81 -2.70
C GLU A 221 8.72 -25.18 -2.36
N VAL A 222 7.40 -25.30 -2.26
CA VAL A 222 6.72 -26.55 -1.87
C VAL A 222 6.53 -27.52 -3.05
N LEU A 223 6.22 -26.99 -4.25
CA LEU A 223 5.93 -27.85 -5.41
C LEU A 223 7.04 -28.83 -5.78
N PRO A 224 8.33 -28.47 -5.76
CA PRO A 224 9.42 -29.42 -6.05
C PRO A 224 9.51 -30.57 -5.04
N LEU A 225 9.01 -30.36 -3.82
CA LEU A 225 8.98 -31.37 -2.75
C LEU A 225 7.75 -32.29 -2.85
N TYR A 226 6.73 -31.85 -3.57
CA TYR A 226 5.50 -32.60 -3.70
C TYR A 226 5.70 -33.85 -4.60
N ARG A 227 5.40 -35.02 -4.04
CA ARG A 227 5.36 -36.27 -4.77
C ARG A 227 3.94 -36.79 -4.87
N PRO A 228 3.34 -36.86 -6.09
CA PRO A 228 2.00 -37.38 -6.28
C PRO A 228 1.91 -38.83 -5.77
N ARG A 229 0.87 -39.13 -5.02
CA ARG A 229 0.64 -40.52 -4.57
C ARG A 229 0.18 -41.39 -5.73
N LEU A 230 0.71 -42.58 -5.83
CA LEU A 230 0.25 -43.59 -6.77
C LEU A 230 -1.12 -44.12 -6.37
N LYS A 231 -1.97 -44.48 -7.36
CA LYS A 231 -3.34 -44.94 -7.11
C LYS A 231 -3.41 -46.15 -6.19
N PHE A 232 -2.44 -47.05 -6.26
CA PHE A 232 -2.35 -48.28 -5.45
C PHE A 232 -1.19 -48.20 -4.46
N SER A 233 -1.16 -47.16 -3.65
CA SER A 233 -0.14 -46.97 -2.62
C SER A 233 -0.79 -46.73 -1.26
N HIS A 234 -0.05 -47.00 -0.18
CA HIS A 234 -0.50 -46.77 1.19
C HIS A 234 0.48 -45.81 1.91
N LYS A 235 0.05 -45.34 3.09
CA LYS A 235 0.82 -44.35 3.87
C LYS A 235 2.30 -44.74 4.11
N GLY A 236 2.59 -45.99 4.31
CA GLY A 236 3.98 -46.48 4.54
C GLY A 236 4.92 -46.37 3.33
N ASN A 237 4.39 -46.14 2.11
CA ASN A 237 5.24 -45.90 0.93
C ASN A 237 5.84 -44.47 0.87
N TYR A 238 5.36 -43.55 1.74
CA TYR A 238 5.69 -42.11 1.67
C TYR A 238 6.38 -41.59 2.93
N GLY A 239 6.81 -42.49 3.81
CA GLY A 239 7.49 -42.14 5.06
C GLY A 239 6.56 -41.98 6.25
N HIS A 240 7.16 -41.55 7.37
CA HIS A 240 6.47 -41.35 8.64
C HIS A 240 6.78 -39.93 9.12
N SER A 241 5.77 -39.23 9.59
CA SER A 241 5.93 -37.92 10.24
C SER A 241 5.87 -38.08 11.75
N VAL A 242 6.79 -37.46 12.45
CA VAL A 242 6.77 -37.35 13.92
C VAL A 242 6.56 -35.90 14.25
N ILE A 243 5.56 -35.60 15.03
CA ILE A 243 5.31 -34.26 15.59
C ILE A 243 5.77 -34.35 17.04
N ILE A 244 6.74 -33.49 17.41
CA ILE A 244 7.31 -33.39 18.76
C ILE A 244 6.76 -32.18 19.45
#